data_f27805d90e1b1c14d7087373783e97c7
#
_entry.id   f27805d90e1b1c14d7087373783e97c7
#
_cell.length_a   1.000
_cell.length_b   1.000
_cell.length_c   1.000
_cell.angle_alpha   90.00
_cell.angle_beta   90.00
_cell.angle_gamma   90.00
#
_symmetry.space_group_name_H-M   'P 1'
#
loop_
_entity.id
_entity.type
_entity.pdbx_description
1 polymer ?
#
loop_
_entity_poly.entity_id
_entity_poly.type
_entity_poly.pdbx_seq_one_letter_code
_entity_poly.pdbx_strand_id
1 'polypeptide(L)'
;MTTILVVEDEANVRKLVTVNLSSRGYTVYEAKDVQQAVERLQTQPFDLIVLDIKLPDLTGWDLLAKIATDAALEFSGPVLVMTASVMDAQIDLDQYPAVVGVLVKPFSAAKLVAAIERALHMTLSHRT
;
A
#
# COMPACT_ATOMS: atom_id res chain seq x y z
N MET A 1 -5.35 -5.82 -16.03
CA MET A 1 -4.02 -5.97 -15.41
C MET A 1 -4.01 -5.29 -14.06
N THR A 2 -3.48 -5.96 -13.05
CA THR A 2 -3.46 -5.40 -11.69
C THR A 2 -2.34 -4.39 -11.55
N THR A 3 -2.67 -3.19 -11.09
CA THR A 3 -1.74 -2.07 -10.93
C THR A 3 -1.60 -1.73 -9.46
N ILE A 4 -0.37 -1.71 -8.96
CA ILE A 4 -0.07 -1.54 -7.53
C ILE A 4 0.83 -0.32 -7.35
N LEU A 5 0.48 0.51 -6.36
CA LEU A 5 1.32 1.63 -5.93
C LEU A 5 2.08 1.22 -4.67
N VAL A 6 3.41 1.32 -4.70
CA VAL A 6 4.27 1.03 -3.56
C VAL A 6 4.80 2.35 -3.01
N VAL A 7 4.46 2.66 -1.77
CA VAL A 7 4.88 3.91 -1.09
C VAL A 7 5.85 3.54 0.03
N GLU A 8 7.14 3.80 -0.19
CA GLU A 8 8.23 3.42 0.70
C GLU A 8 9.44 4.32 0.44
N ASP A 9 9.99 4.93 1.48
CA ASP A 9 11.12 5.84 1.32
C ASP A 9 12.48 5.13 1.21
N GLU A 10 12.63 3.96 1.82
CA GLU A 10 13.87 3.19 1.72
C GLU A 10 13.98 2.52 0.36
N ALA A 11 14.98 2.93 -0.43
CA ALA A 11 15.15 2.44 -1.79
C ALA A 11 15.30 0.91 -1.86
N ASN A 12 16.02 0.31 -0.90
CA ASN A 12 16.23 -1.13 -0.89
C ASN A 12 14.93 -1.91 -0.64
N VAL A 13 14.12 -1.45 0.30
CA VAL A 13 12.82 -2.08 0.61
C VAL A 13 11.87 -1.88 -0.56
N ARG A 14 11.80 -0.66 -1.10
CA ARG A 14 10.95 -0.35 -2.25
C ARG A 14 11.29 -1.24 -3.44
N LYS A 15 12.59 -1.40 -3.72
CA LYS A 15 13.05 -2.25 -4.82
C LYS A 15 12.71 -3.72 -4.59
N LEU A 16 12.88 -4.21 -3.37
CA LEU A 16 12.52 -5.59 -3.02
C LEU A 16 11.04 -5.85 -3.32
N VAL A 17 10.18 -4.96 -2.88
CA VAL A 17 8.73 -5.07 -3.10
C VAL A 17 8.44 -5.02 -4.60
N THR A 18 8.97 -4.02 -5.31
CA THR A 18 8.71 -3.82 -6.72
C THR A 18 9.15 -5.01 -7.57
N VAL A 19 10.37 -5.52 -7.33
CA VAL A 19 10.90 -6.65 -8.10
C VAL A 19 10.05 -7.90 -7.88
N ASN A 20 9.68 -8.19 -6.64
CA ASN A 20 8.87 -9.37 -6.35
C ASN A 20 7.48 -9.30 -6.96
N LEU A 21 6.85 -8.13 -6.94
CA LEU A 21 5.52 -7.97 -7.51
C LEU A 21 5.56 -7.95 -9.04
N SER A 22 6.54 -7.26 -9.61
CA SER A 22 6.70 -7.21 -11.06
C SER A 22 6.96 -8.59 -11.66
N SER A 23 7.75 -9.41 -10.97
CA SER A 23 8.04 -10.77 -11.44
C SER A 23 6.80 -11.68 -11.46
N ARG A 24 5.76 -11.27 -10.76
CA ARG A 24 4.49 -12.02 -10.74
C ARG A 24 3.45 -11.46 -11.69
N GLY A 25 3.83 -10.52 -12.54
CA GLY A 25 2.96 -9.97 -13.56
C GLY A 25 2.18 -8.74 -13.16
N TYR A 26 2.37 -8.21 -11.95
CA TYR A 26 1.73 -6.96 -11.54
C TYR A 26 2.45 -5.77 -12.17
N THR A 27 1.70 -4.74 -12.52
CA THR A 27 2.28 -3.45 -12.93
C THR A 27 2.48 -2.62 -11.67
N VAL A 28 3.73 -2.20 -11.42
CA VAL A 28 4.08 -1.53 -10.16
C VAL A 28 4.57 -0.12 -10.44
N TYR A 29 4.02 0.85 -9.69
CA TYR A 29 4.52 2.22 -9.64
C TYR A 29 5.03 2.51 -8.25
N GLU A 30 6.02 3.38 -8.15
CA GLU A 30 6.70 3.66 -6.89
C GLU A 30 6.51 5.12 -6.49
N ALA A 31 6.46 5.34 -5.15
CA ALA A 31 6.50 6.67 -4.56
C ALA A 31 7.37 6.59 -3.30
N LYS A 32 8.22 7.58 -3.10
CA LYS A 32 9.13 7.60 -1.94
C LYS A 32 8.59 8.41 -0.77
N ASP A 33 7.49 9.12 -0.97
CA ASP A 33 6.87 9.96 0.05
C ASP A 33 5.38 10.17 -0.27
N VAL A 34 4.67 10.85 0.62
CA VAL A 34 3.23 11.10 0.44
C VAL A 34 2.97 11.98 -0.76
N GLN A 35 3.82 12.99 -0.99
CA GLN A 35 3.65 13.88 -2.13
C GLN A 35 3.68 13.12 -3.45
N GLN A 36 4.67 12.24 -3.64
CA GLN A 36 4.74 11.43 -4.86
C GLN A 36 3.56 10.47 -4.97
N ALA A 37 3.12 9.90 -3.84
CA ALA A 37 1.97 9.01 -3.84
C ALA A 37 0.71 9.74 -4.32
N VAL A 38 0.49 10.96 -3.85
CA VAL A 38 -0.65 11.78 -4.28
C VAL A 38 -0.55 12.08 -5.78
N GLU A 39 0.64 12.44 -6.26
CA GLU A 39 0.85 12.69 -7.69
C GLU A 39 0.52 11.46 -8.54
N ARG A 40 0.94 10.28 -8.10
CA ARG A 40 0.62 9.03 -8.80
C ARG A 40 -0.88 8.77 -8.82
N LEU A 41 -1.55 8.95 -7.68
CA LEU A 41 -2.99 8.73 -7.57
C LEU A 41 -3.80 9.69 -8.46
N GLN A 42 -3.28 10.89 -8.70
CA GLN A 42 -3.92 11.86 -9.58
C GLN A 42 -3.78 11.55 -11.06
N THR A 43 -2.80 10.72 -11.43
CA THR A 43 -2.47 10.48 -12.84
C THR A 43 -3.04 9.18 -13.40
N GLN A 44 -3.37 8.21 -12.53
CA GLN A 44 -3.86 6.91 -12.99
C GLN A 44 -4.54 6.13 -11.87
N PRO A 45 -5.40 5.15 -12.23
CA PRO A 45 -6.05 4.30 -11.23
C PRO A 45 -5.10 3.22 -10.72
N PHE A 46 -5.35 2.78 -9.48
CA PHE A 46 -4.62 1.68 -8.84
C PHE A 46 -5.60 0.68 -8.23
N ASP A 47 -5.18 -0.58 -8.19
CA ASP A 47 -5.98 -1.66 -7.59
C ASP A 47 -5.61 -1.91 -6.14
N LEU A 48 -4.40 -1.55 -5.74
CA LEU A 48 -3.87 -1.79 -4.39
C LEU A 48 -2.79 -0.77 -4.09
N ILE A 49 -2.72 -0.34 -2.83
CA ILE A 49 -1.61 0.46 -2.32
C ILE A 49 -0.87 -0.36 -1.27
N VAL A 50 0.46 -0.48 -1.41
CA VAL A 50 1.35 -1.01 -0.38
C VAL A 50 2.01 0.19 0.26
N LEU A 51 1.75 0.41 1.55
CA LEU A 51 2.02 1.69 2.20
C LEU A 51 2.85 1.53 3.46
N ASP A 52 4.04 2.15 3.48
CA ASP A 52 4.82 2.31 4.70
C ASP A 52 4.21 3.43 5.54
N ILE A 53 4.23 3.25 6.84
CA ILE A 53 3.69 4.25 7.78
C ILE A 53 4.67 5.40 7.99
N LYS A 54 5.98 5.11 8.08
CA LYS A 54 6.99 6.15 8.31
C LYS A 54 7.55 6.66 7.00
N LEU A 55 7.09 7.83 6.59
CA LEU A 55 7.55 8.50 5.38
C LEU A 55 8.22 9.82 5.75
N PRO A 56 9.08 10.39 4.87
CA PRO A 56 9.89 11.55 5.26
C PRO A 56 9.10 12.85 5.40
N ASP A 57 7.99 12.99 4.67
CA ASP A 57 7.20 14.24 4.67
C ASP A 57 5.99 14.16 5.62
N LEU A 58 5.18 13.11 5.46
CA LEU A 58 3.98 12.85 6.26
C LEU A 58 3.94 11.37 6.58
N THR A 59 3.03 10.94 7.47
CA THR A 59 2.88 9.51 7.75
C THR A 59 1.97 8.84 6.74
N GLY A 60 2.03 7.50 6.70
CA GLY A 60 1.09 6.72 5.90
C GLY A 60 -0.37 6.95 6.31
N TRP A 61 -0.61 7.19 7.60
CA TRP A 61 -1.96 7.51 8.09
C TRP A 61 -2.47 8.83 7.50
N ASP A 62 -1.57 9.82 7.34
CA ASP A 62 -1.93 11.08 6.68
C ASP A 62 -2.33 10.85 5.23
N LEU A 63 -1.66 9.96 4.53
CA LEU A 63 -2.04 9.61 3.16
C LEU A 63 -3.43 8.98 3.12
N LEU A 64 -3.73 8.07 4.05
CA LEU A 64 -5.05 7.45 4.12
C LEU A 64 -6.14 8.47 4.38
N ALA A 65 -5.86 9.47 5.25
CA ALA A 65 -6.80 10.55 5.51
C ALA A 65 -7.05 11.40 4.25
N LYS A 66 -6.00 11.67 3.48
CA LYS A 66 -6.14 12.40 2.21
C LYS A 66 -7.00 11.63 1.21
N ILE A 67 -6.78 10.33 1.08
CA ILE A 67 -7.54 9.47 0.18
C ILE A 67 -9.02 9.48 0.57
N ALA A 68 -9.31 9.43 1.87
CA ALA A 68 -10.69 9.38 2.37
C ALA A 68 -11.44 10.70 2.17
N THR A 69 -10.72 11.83 2.13
CA THR A 69 -11.35 13.17 2.09
C THR A 69 -11.21 13.89 0.77
N ASP A 70 -10.30 13.47 -0.10
CA ASP A 70 -10.06 14.13 -1.39
C ASP A 70 -10.59 13.24 -2.54
N ALA A 71 -11.76 13.60 -3.04
CA ALA A 71 -12.40 12.89 -4.12
C ALA A 71 -11.57 12.86 -5.41
N ALA A 72 -10.67 13.83 -5.59
CA ALA A 72 -9.82 13.88 -6.79
C ALA A 72 -8.82 12.74 -6.86
N LEU A 73 -8.52 12.08 -5.73
CA LEU A 73 -7.60 10.94 -5.72
C LEU A 73 -8.26 9.65 -6.21
N GLU A 74 -9.57 9.54 -6.12
CA GLU A 74 -10.38 8.45 -6.69
C GLU A 74 -9.91 7.02 -6.37
N PHE A 75 -9.24 6.82 -5.25
CA PHE A 75 -8.83 5.48 -4.84
C PHE A 75 -9.82 4.91 -3.84
N SER A 76 -10.38 3.73 -4.16
CA SER A 76 -11.32 3.03 -3.28
C SER A 76 -10.92 1.58 -3.02
N GLY A 77 -9.71 1.20 -3.41
CA GLY A 77 -9.22 -0.16 -3.27
C GLY A 77 -8.64 -0.48 -1.89
N PRO A 78 -8.08 -1.68 -1.72
CA PRO A 78 -7.45 -2.09 -0.47
C PRO A 78 -6.08 -1.46 -0.28
N VAL A 79 -5.68 -1.34 0.99
CA VAL A 79 -4.35 -0.88 1.39
C VAL A 79 -3.69 -1.96 2.24
N LEU A 80 -2.47 -2.34 1.88
CA LEU A 80 -1.62 -3.21 2.70
C LEU A 80 -0.57 -2.33 3.35
N VAL A 81 -0.60 -2.27 4.69
CA VAL A 81 0.34 -1.44 5.44
C VAL A 81 1.63 -2.22 5.73
N MET A 82 2.77 -1.55 5.55
CA MET A 82 4.08 -2.06 5.98
C MET A 82 4.55 -1.22 7.15
N THR A 83 5.13 -1.85 8.18
CA THR A 83 5.67 -1.11 9.31
C THR A 83 6.80 -1.88 9.98
N ALA A 84 7.82 -1.14 10.47
CA ALA A 84 8.89 -1.71 11.30
C ALA A 84 8.49 -1.77 12.78
N SER A 85 7.38 -1.13 13.16
CA SER A 85 6.94 -1.05 14.56
C SER A 85 5.80 -2.00 14.83
N VAL A 86 6.00 -2.90 15.80
CA VAL A 86 4.94 -3.81 16.27
C VAL A 86 3.79 -3.01 16.88
N MET A 87 4.09 -1.86 17.50
CA MET A 87 3.05 -1.02 18.09
C MET A 87 2.16 -0.40 17.02
N ASP A 88 2.72 0.01 15.89
CA ASP A 88 1.91 0.50 14.77
C ASP A 88 1.03 -0.60 14.19
N ALA A 89 1.51 -1.84 14.24
CA ALA A 89 0.75 -3.00 13.75
C ALA A 89 -0.46 -3.34 14.64
N GLN A 90 -0.51 -2.79 15.85
CA GLN A 90 -1.60 -3.03 16.81
C GLN A 90 -2.65 -1.93 16.81
N ILE A 91 -2.57 -1.00 15.87
CA ILE A 91 -3.53 0.09 15.75
C ILE A 91 -4.92 -0.48 15.45
N ASP A 92 -5.94 0.22 15.94
CA ASP A 92 -7.34 -0.11 15.67
C ASP A 92 -7.66 0.11 14.19
N LEU A 93 -7.65 -0.96 13.43
CA LEU A 93 -7.91 -0.93 11.99
C LEU A 93 -9.36 -0.57 11.65
N ASP A 94 -10.27 -0.57 12.64
CA ASP A 94 -11.65 -0.12 12.40
C ASP A 94 -11.70 1.35 12.00
N GLN A 95 -10.67 2.13 12.37
CA GLN A 95 -10.55 3.52 11.95
C GLN A 95 -10.09 3.66 10.49
N TYR A 96 -9.57 2.58 9.90
CA TYR A 96 -9.00 2.59 8.55
C TYR A 96 -9.56 1.42 7.74
N PRO A 97 -10.83 1.49 7.34
CA PRO A 97 -11.48 0.34 6.68
C PRO A 97 -10.83 -0.09 5.37
N ALA A 98 -10.06 0.78 4.71
CA ALA A 98 -9.34 0.40 3.50
C ALA A 98 -8.14 -0.51 3.80
N VAL A 99 -7.63 -0.53 5.04
CA VAL A 99 -6.48 -1.36 5.40
C VAL A 99 -6.94 -2.80 5.60
N VAL A 100 -6.47 -3.70 4.74
CA VAL A 100 -6.88 -5.11 4.77
C VAL A 100 -5.81 -6.02 5.36
N GLY A 101 -4.65 -5.49 5.69
CA GLY A 101 -3.59 -6.25 6.32
C GLY A 101 -2.42 -5.38 6.73
N VAL A 102 -1.58 -5.92 7.63
CA VAL A 102 -0.38 -5.25 8.10
C VAL A 102 0.80 -6.23 7.97
N LEU A 103 1.87 -5.78 7.34
CA LEU A 103 3.08 -6.56 7.14
C LEU A 103 4.21 -5.94 7.94
N VAL A 104 4.73 -6.67 8.92
CA VAL A 104 5.78 -6.16 9.81
C VAL A 104 7.15 -6.42 9.20
N LYS A 105 7.98 -5.38 9.13
CA LYS A 105 9.36 -5.48 8.64
C LYS A 105 10.29 -6.06 9.73
N PRO A 106 11.30 -6.84 9.35
CA PRO A 106 11.57 -7.35 8.02
C PRO A 106 10.64 -8.50 7.65
N PHE A 107 10.29 -8.58 6.38
CA PHE A 107 9.43 -9.67 5.90
C PHE A 107 10.10 -10.40 4.73
N SER A 108 9.73 -11.66 4.54
CA SER A 108 10.22 -12.45 3.40
C SER A 108 9.41 -12.14 2.15
N ALA A 109 9.98 -12.47 0.99
CA ALA A 109 9.26 -12.36 -0.27
C ALA A 109 7.98 -13.19 -0.25
N ALA A 110 8.03 -14.37 0.36
CA ALA A 110 6.86 -15.25 0.46
C ALA A 110 5.74 -14.63 1.27
N LYS A 111 6.06 -13.98 2.39
CA LYS A 111 5.06 -13.29 3.21
C LYS A 111 4.46 -12.10 2.48
N LEU A 112 5.30 -11.34 1.76
CA LEU A 112 4.85 -10.22 0.95
C LEU A 112 3.83 -10.67 -0.09
N VAL A 113 4.20 -11.67 -0.88
CA VAL A 113 3.35 -12.17 -1.96
C VAL A 113 2.03 -12.71 -1.42
N ALA A 114 2.09 -13.48 -0.32
CA ALA A 114 0.88 -14.01 0.31
C ALA A 114 -0.05 -12.89 0.80
N ALA A 115 0.52 -11.82 1.37
CA ALA A 115 -0.27 -10.67 1.83
C ALA A 115 -0.91 -9.92 0.65
N ILE A 116 -0.19 -9.76 -0.44
CA ILE A 116 -0.71 -9.12 -1.66
C ILE A 116 -1.88 -9.93 -2.24
N GLU A 117 -1.70 -11.23 -2.39
CA GLU A 117 -2.73 -12.10 -2.93
C GLU A 117 -3.99 -12.07 -2.06
N ARG A 118 -3.81 -12.11 -0.74
CA ARG A 118 -4.92 -12.04 0.20
C ARG A 118 -5.66 -10.71 0.09
N ALA A 119 -4.94 -9.60 0.00
CA ALA A 119 -5.54 -8.28 -0.12
C ALA A 119 -6.38 -8.16 -1.39
N LEU A 120 -5.84 -8.63 -2.51
CA LEU A 120 -6.55 -8.60 -3.80
C LEU A 120 -7.76 -9.54 -3.80
N HIS A 121 -7.63 -10.71 -3.18
CA HIS A 121 -8.73 -11.68 -3.08
C HIS A 121 -9.89 -11.14 -2.24
N MET A 122 -9.59 -10.47 -1.13
CA MET A 122 -10.62 -9.86 -0.28
C MET A 122 -11.42 -8.81 -1.05
N THR A 123 -10.74 -8.01 -1.87
CA THR A 123 -11.41 -7.00 -2.70
C THR A 123 -12.35 -7.65 -3.71
N LEU A 124 -11.91 -8.72 -4.37
CA LEU A 124 -12.74 -9.45 -5.33
C LEU A 124 -13.95 -10.08 -4.64
N SER A 125 -13.78 -10.62 -3.44
CA SER A 125 -14.90 -11.21 -2.67
C SER A 125 -15.95 -10.18 -2.32
N HIS A 126 -15.55 -8.94 -2.06
CA HIS A 126 -16.50 -7.87 -1.73
C HIS A 126 -17.24 -7.34 -2.96
N ARG A 127 -16.72 -7.56 -4.16
CA ARG A 127 -17.35 -7.12 -5.40
C ARG A 127 -18.41 -8.07 -5.92
N THR A 128 -18.41 -9.28 -5.42
CA THR A 128 -19.39 -10.29 -5.78
C THR A 128 -20.52 -10.38 -4.77
#